data_6c77b11c32e8b4466866124900762665
#
_entry.id   6c77b11c32e8b4466866124900762665
#
_cell.length_a   1.000
_cell.length_b   1.000
_cell.length_c   1.000
_cell.angle_alpha   90.00
_cell.angle_beta   90.00
_cell.angle_gamma   90.00
#
_symmetry.space_group_name_H-M   'P 1'
#
loop_
_entity.id
_entity.type
_entity.pdbx_description
1 polymer ?
#
loop_
_entity_poly.entity_id
_entity_poly.type
_entity_poly.pdbx_seq_one_letter_code
_entity_poly.pdbx_strand_id
1 'polypeptide(L)'
;MIKPFISISIIFLFASCWNGPAVNESYDFTTVSYIKIIPVNDHAYISGSGEMVETSLSHSFLKYGFNVNELSSDFPTITLGQGGKTLELSCIITEFTDSEIIIVPYRYEDHGSTTTTVSQSAAADAKTDNAKTSSSTTTKTDGGAMSSGSKVNYTSARVGIMLKMIDADSDALVWSNSYWYSSLELHRAMEICVRNGVNQMRKLFQ
;
A
#
# COMPACT_ATOMS: atom_id res chain seq x y z
N MET A 1 -44.09 27.74 -11.11
CA MET A 1 -43.85 27.06 -9.80
C MET A 1 -43.07 25.77 -10.06
N ILE A 2 -41.77 25.81 -10.07
CA ILE A 2 -40.86 24.68 -10.36
C ILE A 2 -40.16 24.31 -9.04
N LYS A 3 -40.31 23.08 -8.75
CA LYS A 3 -40.20 22.34 -7.48
C LYS A 3 -38.81 22.32 -6.87
N PRO A 4 -38.67 22.49 -5.53
CA PRO A 4 -37.37 22.38 -4.82
C PRO A 4 -36.90 20.94 -4.58
N PHE A 5 -37.43 19.95 -5.28
CA PHE A 5 -37.12 18.53 -5.05
C PHE A 5 -35.77 18.07 -5.63
N ILE A 6 -35.18 18.82 -6.58
CA ILE A 6 -33.92 18.41 -7.22
C ILE A 6 -32.69 18.75 -6.36
N SER A 7 -32.76 19.78 -5.53
CA SER A 7 -31.62 20.20 -4.68
C SER A 7 -31.30 19.24 -3.53
N ILE A 8 -32.26 18.48 -3.02
CA ILE A 8 -32.05 17.56 -1.91
C ILE A 8 -31.32 16.28 -2.36
N SER A 9 -31.55 15.86 -3.61
CA SER A 9 -30.93 14.61 -4.14
C SER A 9 -29.42 14.73 -4.37
N ILE A 10 -28.90 15.93 -4.60
CA ILE A 10 -27.46 16.17 -4.86
C ILE A 10 -26.64 16.11 -3.56
N ILE A 11 -27.23 16.47 -2.43
CA ILE A 11 -26.53 16.46 -1.11
C ILE A 11 -26.24 15.04 -0.65
N PHE A 12 -27.07 14.05 -1.00
CA PHE A 12 -26.85 12.65 -0.63
C PHE A 12 -25.73 11.95 -1.42
N LEU A 13 -25.32 12.48 -2.58
CA LEU A 13 -24.26 11.89 -3.41
C LEU A 13 -22.83 12.20 -2.86
N PHE A 14 -22.67 13.19 -2.01
CA PHE A 14 -21.38 13.53 -1.41
C PHE A 14 -21.09 12.82 -0.07
N ALA A 15 -22.06 12.09 0.48
CA ALA A 15 -21.91 11.42 1.77
C ALA A 15 -21.26 10.02 1.69
N SER A 16 -20.92 9.50 0.49
CA SER A 16 -20.59 8.08 0.35
C SER A 16 -19.10 7.73 0.25
N CYS A 17 -18.19 8.67 0.45
CA CYS A 17 -16.75 8.40 0.43
C CYS A 17 -16.04 8.83 1.71
N TRP A 18 -16.53 8.38 2.86
CA TRP A 18 -15.80 8.55 4.11
C TRP A 18 -14.81 7.40 4.32
N ASN A 19 -13.68 7.46 3.62
CA ASN A 19 -12.54 6.56 3.84
C ASN A 19 -11.58 7.10 4.91
N GLY A 20 -12.10 7.73 5.94
CA GLY A 20 -11.33 8.18 7.08
C GLY A 20 -11.05 7.06 8.09
N PRO A 21 -10.11 7.26 9.01
CA PRO A 21 -9.89 6.34 10.11
C PRO A 21 -11.14 6.26 11.01
N ALA A 22 -11.40 5.07 11.55
CA ALA A 22 -12.33 4.93 12.65
C ALA A 22 -11.64 5.41 13.94
N VAL A 23 -12.20 6.41 14.59
CA VAL A 23 -11.66 7.03 15.81
C VAL A 23 -12.72 7.03 16.88
N ASN A 24 -12.35 6.62 18.09
CA ASN A 24 -13.20 6.80 19.25
C ASN A 24 -13.13 8.27 19.70
N GLU A 25 -14.15 9.07 19.37
CA GLU A 25 -14.18 10.50 19.65
C GLU A 25 -14.19 10.83 21.16
N SER A 26 -14.60 9.88 21.99
CA SER A 26 -14.61 10.05 23.45
C SER A 26 -13.25 9.76 24.11
N TYR A 27 -12.27 9.26 23.35
CA TYR A 27 -10.97 8.91 23.88
C TYR A 27 -10.02 10.11 23.88
N ASP A 28 -9.41 10.39 25.03
CA ASP A 28 -8.46 11.49 25.20
C ASP A 28 -7.02 11.02 24.86
N PHE A 29 -6.59 11.29 23.63
CA PHE A 29 -5.25 10.95 23.16
C PHE A 29 -4.14 11.79 23.82
N THR A 30 -4.45 12.90 24.48
CA THR A 30 -3.43 13.73 25.16
C THR A 30 -2.88 13.06 26.42
N THR A 31 -3.59 12.08 26.97
CA THR A 31 -3.18 11.30 28.15
C THR A 31 -2.23 10.14 27.82
N VAL A 32 -1.97 9.88 26.54
CA VAL A 32 -1.13 8.77 26.07
C VAL A 32 0.34 9.14 26.17
N SER A 33 1.13 8.27 26.79
CA SER A 33 2.57 8.42 26.93
C SER A 33 3.37 7.44 26.09
N TYR A 34 2.81 6.27 25.88
CA TYR A 34 3.53 5.17 25.23
C TYR A 34 2.65 4.50 24.18
N ILE A 35 3.29 4.13 23.07
CA ILE A 35 2.70 3.20 22.11
C ILE A 35 3.64 1.99 22.02
N LYS A 36 3.14 0.81 22.35
CA LYS A 36 3.84 -0.47 22.17
C LYS A 36 3.47 -1.06 20.81
N ILE A 37 4.45 -1.37 19.97
CA ILE A 37 4.23 -2.10 18.73
C ILE A 37 4.14 -3.59 19.06
N ILE A 38 2.97 -4.16 18.88
CA ILE A 38 2.77 -5.61 19.07
C ILE A 38 3.38 -6.36 17.88
N PRO A 39 4.02 -7.52 18.09
CA PRO A 39 4.65 -8.30 17.03
C PRO A 39 3.70 -8.54 15.86
N VAL A 40 4.19 -8.28 14.66
CA VAL A 40 3.41 -8.41 13.44
C VAL A 40 3.57 -9.83 12.92
N ASN A 41 2.46 -10.55 12.76
CA ASN A 41 2.49 -11.87 12.16
C ASN A 41 2.81 -11.79 10.66
N ASP A 42 3.57 -12.76 10.18
CA ASP A 42 3.88 -12.89 8.77
C ASP A 42 2.62 -13.07 7.91
N HIS A 43 2.67 -12.53 6.71
CA HIS A 43 1.69 -12.87 5.69
C HIS A 43 1.85 -14.33 5.27
N ALA A 44 0.75 -15.02 5.01
CA ALA A 44 0.71 -16.47 4.81
C ALA A 44 1.69 -17.02 3.77
N TYR A 45 2.11 -16.20 2.82
CA TYR A 45 2.96 -16.62 1.69
C TYR A 45 4.38 -16.06 1.75
N ILE A 46 4.71 -15.13 2.66
CA ILE A 46 6.03 -14.48 2.71
C ILE A 46 6.51 -14.42 4.15
N SER A 47 7.45 -15.32 4.47
CA SER A 47 8.14 -15.36 5.77
C SER A 47 9.00 -14.11 5.95
N GLY A 48 9.03 -13.56 7.16
CA GLY A 48 9.75 -12.35 7.52
C GLY A 48 9.01 -11.06 7.15
N SER A 49 7.83 -11.13 6.54
CA SER A 49 7.03 -9.95 6.20
C SER A 49 6.58 -9.17 7.44
N GLY A 50 6.30 -9.87 8.54
CA GLY A 50 5.95 -9.26 9.81
C GLY A 50 7.08 -8.42 10.38
N GLU A 51 8.30 -8.96 10.45
CA GLU A 51 9.50 -8.27 10.91
C GLU A 51 9.83 -7.04 10.03
N MET A 52 9.66 -7.18 8.70
CA MET A 52 9.85 -6.06 7.78
C MET A 52 8.88 -4.91 8.07
N VAL A 53 7.61 -5.21 8.31
CA VAL A 53 6.58 -4.20 8.62
C VAL A 53 6.83 -3.57 9.99
N GLU A 54 7.16 -4.36 11.01
CA GLU A 54 7.47 -3.90 12.36
C GLU A 54 8.68 -2.94 12.36
N THR A 55 9.76 -3.32 11.70
CA THR A 55 10.94 -2.45 11.52
C THR A 55 10.58 -1.17 10.77
N SER A 56 9.74 -1.26 9.74
CA SER A 56 9.28 -0.09 8.99
C SER A 56 8.39 0.84 9.82
N LEU A 57 7.58 0.30 10.74
CA LEU A 57 6.79 1.08 11.71
C LEU A 57 7.72 1.86 12.64
N SER A 58 8.67 1.19 13.32
CA SER A 58 9.67 1.80 14.19
C SER A 58 10.43 2.92 13.48
N HIS A 59 10.93 2.62 12.27
CA HIS A 59 11.65 3.58 11.45
C HIS A 59 10.79 4.81 11.06
N SER A 60 9.53 4.59 10.73
CA SER A 60 8.61 5.67 10.37
C SER A 60 8.31 6.59 11.55
N PHE A 61 8.11 6.05 12.75
CA PHE A 61 7.95 6.86 13.96
C PHE A 61 9.20 7.67 14.26
N LEU A 62 10.39 7.06 14.16
CA LEU A 62 11.66 7.76 14.34
C LEU A 62 11.85 8.90 13.33
N LYS A 63 11.50 8.69 12.05
CA LYS A 63 11.52 9.75 11.02
C LYS A 63 10.61 10.93 11.34
N TYR A 64 9.52 10.70 12.06
CA TYR A 64 8.63 11.78 12.50
C TYR A 64 9.04 12.43 13.83
N GLY A 65 10.22 12.06 14.36
CA GLY A 65 10.81 12.68 15.55
C GLY A 65 10.35 12.09 16.88
N PHE A 66 9.68 10.94 16.86
CA PHE A 66 9.33 10.22 18.08
C PHE A 66 10.53 9.44 18.61
N ASN A 67 10.60 9.30 19.93
CA ASN A 67 11.63 8.47 20.57
C ASN A 67 11.16 7.01 20.54
N VAL A 68 11.95 6.14 19.91
CA VAL A 68 11.67 4.70 19.77
C VAL A 68 12.69 3.92 20.57
N ASN A 69 12.23 3.12 21.53
CA ASN A 69 13.04 2.24 22.36
C ASN A 69 12.78 0.79 21.96
N GLU A 70 13.81 0.13 21.42
CA GLU A 70 13.72 -1.28 21.00
C GLU A 70 14.33 -2.26 22.03
N LEU A 71 15.26 -1.78 22.86
CA LEU A 71 16.07 -2.63 23.74
C LEU A 71 15.59 -2.71 25.20
N SER A 72 14.67 -1.85 25.63
CA SER A 72 14.28 -1.74 27.04
C SER A 72 12.99 -2.46 27.40
N SER A 73 12.32 -3.04 26.44
CA SER A 73 11.05 -3.77 26.62
C SER A 73 10.98 -4.94 25.64
N ASP A 74 10.11 -5.93 25.94
CA ASP A 74 9.87 -7.07 25.06
C ASP A 74 9.35 -6.67 23.66
N PHE A 75 8.93 -5.41 23.51
CA PHE A 75 8.37 -4.86 22.26
C PHE A 75 8.88 -3.46 22.00
N PRO A 76 9.07 -3.06 20.72
CA PRO A 76 9.38 -1.69 20.36
C PRO A 76 8.37 -0.72 20.96
N THR A 77 8.85 0.27 21.70
CA THR A 77 8.02 1.21 22.43
C THR A 77 8.32 2.65 22.01
N ILE A 78 7.29 3.37 21.61
CA ILE A 78 7.36 4.77 21.21
C ILE A 78 6.96 5.62 22.41
N THR A 79 7.80 6.59 22.77
CA THR A 79 7.53 7.56 23.83
C THR A 79 6.95 8.83 23.23
N LEU A 80 5.76 9.24 23.69
CA LEU A 80 5.03 10.40 23.20
C LEU A 80 5.16 11.60 24.17
N GLY A 81 5.09 11.36 25.46
CA GLY A 81 5.07 12.43 26.45
C GLY A 81 5.02 11.94 27.90
N GLN A 82 4.57 12.82 28.81
CA GLN A 82 4.50 12.56 30.26
C GLN A 82 3.07 12.25 30.75
N GLY A 83 2.26 11.58 29.98
CA GLY A 83 0.98 11.07 30.45
C GLY A 83 1.15 9.78 31.28
N GLY A 84 0.15 8.93 31.33
CA GLY A 84 0.19 7.66 32.06
C GLY A 84 -0.29 6.48 31.25
N LYS A 85 -1.02 6.72 30.16
CA LYS A 85 -1.64 5.65 29.37
C LYS A 85 -0.72 5.06 28.31
N THR A 86 -0.90 3.78 28.09
CA THR A 86 -0.21 3.02 27.05
C THR A 86 -1.21 2.54 26.02
N LEU A 87 -0.89 2.75 24.74
CA LEU A 87 -1.60 2.12 23.63
C LEU A 87 -0.81 0.94 23.08
N GLU A 88 -1.51 -0.07 22.65
CA GLU A 88 -0.97 -1.19 21.87
C GLU A 88 -1.29 -0.98 20.39
N LEU A 89 -0.25 -0.87 19.57
CA LEU A 89 -0.37 -0.78 18.11
C LEU A 89 -0.25 -2.18 17.52
N SER A 90 -1.38 -2.72 17.08
CA SER A 90 -1.46 -3.98 16.34
C SER A 90 -1.50 -3.69 14.85
N CYS A 91 -0.72 -4.46 14.08
CA CYS A 91 -0.70 -4.42 12.62
C CYS A 91 -1.05 -5.79 12.06
N ILE A 92 -1.95 -5.82 11.08
CA ILE A 92 -2.31 -7.02 10.34
C ILE A 92 -1.95 -6.77 8.88
N ILE A 93 -1.15 -7.65 8.30
CA ILE A 93 -0.82 -7.63 6.87
C ILE A 93 -1.97 -8.26 6.11
N THR A 94 -2.68 -7.48 5.31
CA THR A 94 -3.85 -7.93 4.53
C THR A 94 -3.48 -8.32 3.10
N GLU A 95 -2.40 -7.75 2.56
CA GLU A 95 -1.85 -8.06 1.25
C GLU A 95 -0.34 -7.85 1.28
N PHE A 96 0.42 -8.81 0.74
CA PHE A 96 1.87 -8.71 0.61
C PHE A 96 2.30 -9.52 -0.61
N THR A 97 2.33 -8.86 -1.76
CA THR A 97 2.60 -9.50 -3.06
C THR A 97 3.76 -8.79 -3.73
N ASP A 98 4.74 -9.55 -4.16
CA ASP A 98 5.87 -8.99 -4.92
C ASP A 98 5.51 -8.74 -6.39
N SER A 99 6.31 -7.93 -7.05
CA SER A 99 6.20 -7.72 -8.49
C SER A 99 6.70 -8.95 -9.25
N GLU A 100 5.97 -9.31 -10.28
CA GLU A 100 6.35 -10.42 -11.15
C GLU A 100 6.59 -9.93 -12.58
N ILE A 101 7.56 -10.56 -13.23
CA ILE A 101 7.82 -10.37 -14.65
C ILE A 101 7.13 -11.50 -15.40
N ILE A 102 6.10 -11.17 -16.17
CA ILE A 102 5.38 -12.13 -17.00
C ILE A 102 5.86 -11.96 -18.45
N ILE A 103 6.53 -12.96 -18.96
CA ILE A 103 6.97 -13.01 -20.37
C ILE A 103 5.90 -13.76 -21.15
N VAL A 104 5.15 -13.04 -21.99
CA VAL A 104 4.15 -13.64 -22.87
C VAL A 104 4.73 -13.75 -24.27
N PRO A 105 5.11 -14.96 -24.71
CA PRO A 105 5.53 -15.16 -26.08
C PRO A 105 4.34 -14.97 -27.03
N TYR A 106 4.54 -14.30 -28.15
CA TYR A 106 3.55 -14.22 -29.20
C TYR A 106 4.16 -14.63 -30.53
N ARG A 107 3.34 -15.26 -31.37
CA ARG A 107 3.65 -15.58 -32.73
C ARG A 107 2.51 -15.04 -33.61
N TYR A 108 2.86 -14.20 -34.54
CA TYR A 108 1.93 -13.70 -35.54
C TYR A 108 2.36 -14.20 -36.93
N GLU A 109 1.44 -14.84 -37.61
CA GLU A 109 1.64 -15.29 -38.99
C GLU A 109 0.73 -14.43 -39.87
N ASP A 110 1.35 -13.65 -40.76
CA ASP A 110 0.61 -12.88 -41.76
C ASP A 110 0.63 -13.68 -43.07
N HIS A 111 -0.54 -14.07 -43.56
CA HIS A 111 -0.70 -14.88 -44.74
C HIS A 111 -0.72 -14.06 -46.06
N GLY A 112 -0.36 -12.82 -45.99
CA GLY A 112 -0.17 -12.03 -47.22
C GLY A 112 -0.59 -10.57 -47.10
N SER A 113 0.32 -9.73 -47.50
CA SER A 113 0.18 -8.37 -48.02
C SER A 113 -0.05 -7.20 -47.07
N THR A 114 0.41 -7.20 -45.81
CA THR A 114 0.56 -5.92 -45.15
C THR A 114 1.77 -5.91 -44.23
N THR A 115 2.73 -5.07 -44.51
CA THR A 115 3.90 -4.84 -43.67
C THR A 115 3.48 -4.14 -42.40
N THR A 116 3.40 -4.84 -41.30
CA THR A 116 3.18 -4.22 -40.01
C THR A 116 4.54 -3.96 -39.36
N THR A 117 4.94 -2.71 -39.30
CA THR A 117 6.15 -2.30 -38.59
C THR A 117 5.79 -2.22 -37.11
N VAL A 118 6.30 -3.14 -36.31
CA VAL A 118 6.15 -3.06 -34.86
C VAL A 118 7.29 -2.22 -34.32
N SER A 119 6.97 -1.00 -33.92
CA SER A 119 7.93 -0.12 -33.26
C SER A 119 8.16 -0.55 -31.82
N GLN A 120 9.40 -0.55 -31.42
CA GLN A 120 9.77 -0.67 -30.01
C GLN A 120 9.28 0.57 -29.26
N SER A 121 8.35 0.42 -28.35
CA SER A 121 7.95 1.49 -27.46
C SER A 121 8.19 1.06 -26.02
N ALA A 122 9.20 1.67 -25.41
CA ALA A 122 9.34 1.69 -23.97
C ALA A 122 8.59 2.95 -23.47
N ALA A 123 7.38 2.78 -22.98
CA ALA A 123 6.65 3.85 -22.31
C ALA A 123 6.71 3.60 -20.81
N ALA A 124 7.57 4.34 -20.14
CA ALA A 124 7.45 4.52 -18.69
C ALA A 124 6.44 5.63 -18.46
N ASP A 125 5.20 5.28 -18.18
CA ASP A 125 4.22 6.26 -17.76
C ASP A 125 4.30 6.38 -16.23
N ALA A 126 4.75 7.54 -15.76
CA ALA A 126 4.95 7.83 -14.33
C ALA A 126 3.64 7.83 -13.50
N LYS A 127 2.50 7.62 -14.14
CA LYS A 127 1.17 7.64 -13.50
C LYS A 127 0.48 6.28 -13.42
N THR A 128 0.96 5.29 -14.15
CA THR A 128 0.44 3.91 -14.09
C THR A 128 1.61 2.97 -13.87
N ASP A 129 1.57 2.19 -12.79
CA ASP A 129 2.61 1.24 -12.36
C ASP A 129 2.83 0.05 -13.33
N ASN A 130 2.60 0.23 -14.62
CA ASN A 130 2.77 -0.78 -15.64
C ASN A 130 3.78 -0.35 -16.70
N ALA A 131 5.01 -0.80 -16.57
CA ALA A 131 5.99 -0.72 -17.66
C ALA A 131 5.77 -1.87 -18.66
N LYS A 132 5.60 -1.54 -19.94
CA LYS A 132 5.48 -2.52 -21.01
C LYS A 132 6.64 -2.33 -21.97
N THR A 133 7.48 -3.35 -22.11
CA THR A 133 8.53 -3.40 -23.13
C THR A 133 8.19 -4.52 -24.09
N SER A 134 8.12 -4.24 -25.39
CA SER A 134 7.92 -5.25 -26.42
C SER A 134 9.07 -5.21 -27.43
N SER A 135 9.64 -6.37 -27.72
CA SER A 135 10.57 -6.55 -28.84
C SER A 135 9.98 -7.54 -29.83
N SER A 136 10.07 -7.24 -31.12
CA SER A 136 9.65 -8.17 -32.18
C SER A 136 10.74 -8.41 -33.18
N THR A 137 10.87 -9.67 -33.64
CA THR A 137 11.72 -10.05 -34.73
C THR A 137 10.85 -10.51 -35.91
N THR A 138 11.01 -9.90 -37.07
CA THR A 138 10.27 -10.26 -38.28
C THR A 138 11.15 -11.09 -39.17
N THR A 139 10.74 -12.31 -39.53
CA THR A 139 11.40 -13.15 -40.50
C THR A 139 10.50 -13.28 -41.73
N LYS A 140 10.99 -12.89 -42.93
CA LYS A 140 10.28 -13.08 -44.19
C LYS A 140 10.59 -14.47 -44.74
N THR A 141 9.55 -15.25 -45.02
CA THR A 141 9.61 -16.46 -45.81
C THR A 141 8.81 -16.28 -47.08
N ASP A 142 9.12 -17.02 -48.16
CA ASP A 142 8.44 -16.89 -49.44
C ASP A 142 6.91 -16.97 -49.30
N GLY A 143 6.25 -15.85 -49.48
CA GLY A 143 4.79 -15.72 -49.44
C GLY A 143 4.18 -15.21 -48.11
N GLY A 144 4.96 -14.93 -47.09
CA GLY A 144 4.43 -14.41 -45.86
C GLY A 144 5.47 -13.83 -44.92
N ALA A 145 5.05 -13.02 -43.98
CA ALA A 145 5.88 -12.51 -42.88
C ALA A 145 5.50 -13.22 -41.57
N MET A 146 6.48 -13.80 -40.89
CA MET A 146 6.30 -14.36 -39.57
C MET A 146 6.96 -13.41 -38.58
N SER A 147 6.17 -12.91 -37.65
CA SER A 147 6.65 -12.09 -36.53
C SER A 147 6.52 -12.88 -35.23
N SER A 148 7.60 -13.07 -34.53
CA SER A 148 7.61 -13.68 -33.23
C SER A 148 8.35 -12.78 -32.26
N GLY A 149 7.88 -12.68 -31.04
CA GLY A 149 8.51 -11.89 -30.03
C GLY A 149 7.99 -12.23 -28.63
N SER A 150 8.46 -11.51 -27.66
CA SER A 150 7.97 -11.62 -26.29
C SER A 150 7.51 -10.25 -25.80
N LYS A 151 6.36 -10.23 -25.15
CA LYS A 151 5.85 -9.07 -24.43
C LYS A 151 6.17 -9.27 -22.97
N VAL A 152 6.90 -8.33 -22.39
CA VAL A 152 7.18 -8.32 -20.96
C VAL A 152 6.11 -7.46 -20.28
N ASN A 153 5.35 -8.08 -19.41
CA ASN A 153 4.43 -7.39 -18.52
C ASN A 153 5.01 -7.43 -17.11
N TYR A 154 5.02 -6.29 -16.44
CA TYR A 154 5.34 -6.22 -15.02
C TYR A 154 4.04 -6.11 -14.24
N THR A 155 3.88 -6.94 -13.21
CA THR A 155 2.89 -6.72 -12.18
C THR A 155 3.51 -5.83 -11.11
N SER A 156 2.74 -4.92 -10.53
CA SER A 156 3.22 -4.13 -9.40
C SER A 156 3.18 -4.95 -8.11
N ALA A 157 4.19 -4.77 -7.28
CA ALA A 157 4.15 -5.23 -5.89
C ALA A 157 3.04 -4.48 -5.14
N ARG A 158 2.36 -5.18 -4.23
CA ARG A 158 1.25 -4.64 -3.44
C ARG A 158 1.44 -4.94 -1.97
N VAL A 159 1.24 -3.94 -1.14
CA VAL A 159 1.22 -4.07 0.32
C VAL A 159 -0.07 -3.47 0.86
N GLY A 160 -0.78 -4.25 1.66
CA GLY A 160 -1.95 -3.82 2.41
C GLY A 160 -1.74 -4.11 3.89
N ILE A 161 -2.05 -3.14 4.75
CA ILE A 161 -1.99 -3.29 6.19
C ILE A 161 -3.24 -2.72 6.84
N MET A 162 -3.65 -3.32 7.94
CA MET A 162 -4.65 -2.77 8.86
C MET A 162 -3.95 -2.46 10.18
N LEU A 163 -4.04 -1.22 10.62
CA LEU A 163 -3.51 -0.75 11.88
C LEU A 163 -4.64 -0.52 12.88
N LYS A 164 -4.42 -0.92 14.13
CA LYS A 164 -5.35 -0.75 15.24
C LYS A 164 -4.60 -0.25 16.46
N MET A 165 -5.14 0.73 17.18
CA MET A 165 -4.66 1.13 18.49
C MET A 165 -5.70 0.74 19.54
N ILE A 166 -5.23 0.03 20.54
CA ILE A 166 -6.02 -0.50 21.67
C ILE A 166 -5.44 0.08 22.94
N ASP A 167 -6.29 0.58 23.81
CA ASP A 167 -5.89 1.05 25.15
C ASP A 167 -5.54 -0.18 26.01
N ALA A 168 -4.31 -0.22 26.53
CA ALA A 168 -3.79 -1.39 27.25
C ALA A 168 -4.49 -1.63 28.62
N ASP A 169 -5.13 -0.62 29.18
CA ASP A 169 -5.79 -0.73 30.47
C ASP A 169 -7.26 -1.17 30.34
N SER A 170 -7.93 -0.74 29.28
CA SER A 170 -9.37 -0.97 29.07
C SER A 170 -9.70 -1.96 27.96
N ASP A 171 -8.72 -2.42 27.21
CA ASP A 171 -8.89 -3.24 25.97
C ASP A 171 -9.79 -2.58 24.91
N ALA A 172 -10.00 -1.26 25.01
CA ALA A 172 -10.85 -0.53 24.09
C ALA A 172 -10.12 -0.23 22.79
N LEU A 173 -10.75 -0.51 21.65
CA LEU A 173 -10.29 -0.06 20.36
C LEU A 173 -10.52 1.46 20.25
N VAL A 174 -9.44 2.23 20.16
CA VAL A 174 -9.52 3.70 20.15
C VAL A 174 -9.31 4.30 18.76
N TRP A 175 -8.61 3.57 17.90
CA TRP A 175 -8.38 3.99 16.51
C TRP A 175 -8.11 2.79 15.61
N SER A 176 -8.57 2.84 14.36
CA SER A 176 -8.27 1.84 13.34
C SER A 176 -8.33 2.44 11.94
N ASN A 177 -7.42 2.00 11.08
CA ASN A 177 -7.50 2.28 9.64
C ASN A 177 -6.77 1.23 8.82
N SER A 178 -7.12 1.16 7.54
CA SER A 178 -6.47 0.29 6.55
C SER A 178 -5.77 1.13 5.51
N TYR A 179 -4.60 0.66 5.10
CA TYR A 179 -3.78 1.28 4.06
C TYR A 179 -3.38 0.23 3.06
N TRP A 180 -3.29 0.63 1.81
CA TRP A 180 -2.68 -0.17 0.78
C TRP A 180 -1.91 0.72 -0.19
N TYR A 181 -0.88 0.16 -0.78
CA TYR A 181 -0.07 0.84 -1.77
C TYR A 181 0.53 -0.16 -2.75
N SER A 182 0.69 0.25 -4.00
CA SER A 182 1.37 -0.52 -5.03
C SER A 182 2.56 0.24 -5.60
N SER A 183 3.63 -0.49 -5.91
CA SER A 183 4.87 0.03 -6.49
C SER A 183 5.52 -1.06 -7.33
N LEU A 184 6.54 -0.71 -8.12
CA LEU A 184 7.37 -1.70 -8.81
C LEU A 184 8.25 -2.50 -7.84
N GLU A 185 8.55 -1.94 -6.67
CA GLU A 185 9.40 -2.55 -5.65
C GLU A 185 8.59 -2.80 -4.38
N LEU A 186 8.64 -4.03 -3.87
CA LEU A 186 7.92 -4.45 -2.67
C LEU A 186 8.30 -3.61 -1.45
N HIS A 187 9.60 -3.40 -1.24
CA HIS A 187 10.09 -2.59 -0.12
C HIS A 187 9.54 -1.17 -0.14
N ARG A 188 9.51 -0.54 -1.32
CA ARG A 188 8.94 0.81 -1.49
C ARG A 188 7.44 0.85 -1.25
N ALA A 189 6.71 -0.17 -1.73
CA ALA A 189 5.28 -0.30 -1.46
C ALA A 189 5.01 -0.37 0.04
N MET A 190 5.76 -1.19 0.76
CA MET A 190 5.67 -1.34 2.21
C MET A 190 6.00 -0.03 2.95
N GLU A 191 7.14 0.60 2.63
CA GLU A 191 7.54 1.85 3.29
C GLU A 191 6.49 2.95 3.15
N ILE A 192 5.92 3.13 1.96
CA ILE A 192 4.89 4.15 1.72
C ILE A 192 3.60 3.79 2.44
N CYS A 193 3.18 2.52 2.41
CA CYS A 193 1.99 2.04 3.08
C CYS A 193 2.06 2.31 4.59
N VAL A 194 3.14 1.89 5.24
CA VAL A 194 3.40 2.12 6.68
C VAL A 194 3.51 3.60 7.01
N ARG A 195 4.25 4.37 6.23
CA ARG A 195 4.40 5.81 6.44
C ARG A 195 3.08 6.56 6.39
N ASN A 196 2.17 6.18 5.50
CA ASN A 196 0.84 6.77 5.44
C ASN A 196 0.05 6.50 6.73
N GLY A 197 0.13 5.29 7.26
CA GLY A 197 -0.47 4.92 8.53
C GLY A 197 0.06 5.75 9.69
N VAL A 198 1.39 5.78 9.86
CA VAL A 198 2.05 6.54 10.93
C VAL A 198 1.77 8.04 10.80
N ASN A 199 1.74 8.58 9.56
CA ASN A 199 1.44 10.00 9.34
C ASN A 199 0.02 10.39 9.77
N GLN A 200 -0.93 9.49 9.70
CA GLN A 200 -2.27 9.75 10.24
C GLN A 200 -2.32 9.61 11.76
N MET A 201 -1.71 8.55 12.31
CA MET A 201 -1.69 8.32 13.76
C MET A 201 -1.04 9.48 14.51
N ARG A 202 0.08 10.01 14.03
CA ARG A 202 0.77 11.11 14.72
C ARG A 202 -0.08 12.36 14.93
N LYS A 203 -1.09 12.60 14.09
CA LYS A 203 -1.99 13.77 14.22
C LYS A 203 -2.91 13.68 15.44
N LEU A 204 -3.07 12.49 16.02
CA LEU A 204 -3.88 12.28 17.23
C LEU A 204 -3.15 12.76 18.48
N PHE A 205 -1.83 12.90 18.41
CA PHE A 205 -0.96 13.24 19.55
C PHE A 205 -0.33 14.65 19.44
N GLN A 206 -0.83 15.48 18.52
CA GLN A 206 -0.36 16.86 18.29
C GLN A 206 -1.30 17.91 18.88
#